data_b9bde85c6fc563c2ad7271c7fde02bad
#
_entry.id   b9bde85c6fc563c2ad7271c7fde02bad
#
_cell.length_a   1.000
_cell.length_b   1.000
_cell.length_c   1.000
_cell.angle_alpha   90.00
_cell.angle_beta   90.00
_cell.angle_gamma   90.00
#
_symmetry.space_group_name_H-M   'P 1'
#
loop_
_entity.id
_entity.type
_entity.pdbx_description
1 polymer ?
#
loop_
_entity_poly.entity_id
_entity_poly.type
_entity_poly.pdbx_seq_one_letter_code
_entity_poly.pdbx_strand_id
1 'polypeptide(L)'
;MRVGGRQPLRRAALIAAACTCCGDQLNYCRIGSYDHAAVRALAWAIGAPALIESEPSMPAEHQLRLPLVASAEYAAQLSNARDWLDHLDRDPAPLDAFLAETTRGGRVGKYFEALLEFWLREGGSGYELLARDLQVFESKAHTLGAFDFIVRHTERDAVEHWEVTVKYYLQRGNGTLRTAWVGPNRRDRLDVKMRHMATAQIPLSSTHHGRAALAQIGVDGPVISRAWFKGILFRPWRHLPSGDDELMYGGVISTEVPPGAATGQPRGLWLESRHFEAYAATTDPRLTRWVFRPRPDWISPARGVGAEVGMDREAAARRAISVNVPELWSRLEPDPLADEPQSWVEVSQIFVVPDGWLDTEEDVFANSSWGVNSPYGKNSRGELVN
;
A
#
# COMPACT_ATOMS: atom_id res chain seq x y z
N MET A 1 7.95 -37.18 -26.12
CA MET A 1 8.64 -36.89 -24.84
C MET A 1 7.77 -35.96 -24.02
N ARG A 2 7.25 -36.45 -22.88
CA ARG A 2 6.42 -35.66 -21.96
C ARG A 2 7.34 -34.98 -20.99
N VAL A 3 7.37 -33.63 -20.94
CA VAL A 3 8.12 -32.88 -19.94
C VAL A 3 7.13 -32.03 -19.16
N GLY A 4 6.97 -32.33 -17.89
CA GLY A 4 6.98 -31.42 -16.79
C GLY A 4 5.72 -30.71 -16.39
N GLY A 5 4.66 -31.44 -15.97
CA GLY A 5 3.48 -30.85 -15.31
C GLY A 5 3.45 -31.00 -13.77
N ARG A 6 4.57 -30.79 -13.05
CA ARG A 6 4.62 -31.00 -11.58
C ARG A 6 5.17 -29.83 -10.75
N GLN A 7 5.52 -28.69 -11.36
CA GLN A 7 6.19 -27.58 -10.65
C GLN A 7 5.33 -26.72 -9.73
N PRO A 8 4.09 -26.28 -10.05
CA PRO A 8 3.37 -25.33 -9.19
C PRO A 8 2.95 -25.92 -7.84
N LEU A 9 2.67 -27.21 -7.76
CA LEU A 9 2.26 -27.86 -6.50
C LEU A 9 3.43 -28.04 -5.51
N ARG A 10 4.65 -28.23 -5.99
CA ARG A 10 5.84 -28.32 -5.12
C ARG A 10 6.22 -26.95 -4.53
N ARG A 11 6.12 -25.88 -5.31
CA ARG A 11 6.41 -24.51 -4.87
C ARG A 11 5.43 -24.05 -3.78
N ALA A 12 4.14 -24.31 -3.94
CA ALA A 12 3.12 -24.01 -2.93
C ALA A 12 3.33 -24.79 -1.61
N ALA A 13 3.73 -26.06 -1.69
CA ALA A 13 4.01 -26.87 -0.50
C ALA A 13 5.30 -26.45 0.22
N LEU A 14 6.34 -26.01 -0.51
CA LEU A 14 7.58 -25.51 0.07
C LEU A 14 7.41 -24.12 0.70
N ILE A 15 6.62 -23.24 0.11
CA ILE A 15 6.23 -21.96 0.71
C ILE A 15 5.51 -22.20 2.04
N ALA A 16 4.60 -23.17 2.11
CA ALA A 16 3.91 -23.55 3.33
C ALA A 16 4.86 -24.13 4.39
N ALA A 17 5.87 -24.90 4.00
CA ALA A 17 6.83 -25.54 4.90
C ALA A 17 7.93 -24.56 5.39
N ALA A 18 8.40 -23.65 4.56
CA ALA A 18 9.42 -22.66 4.93
C ALA A 18 8.87 -21.54 5.82
N CYS A 19 7.55 -21.32 5.82
CA CYS A 19 6.86 -20.24 6.56
C CYS A 19 6.19 -20.71 7.87
N THR A 20 6.60 -21.82 8.45
CA THR A 20 5.99 -22.37 9.70
C THR A 20 6.14 -21.45 10.93
N CYS A 21 6.95 -20.40 10.86
CA CYS A 21 7.10 -19.42 11.94
C CYS A 21 6.27 -18.13 11.78
N CYS A 22 5.48 -17.97 10.68
CA CYS A 22 4.84 -16.68 10.35
C CYS A 22 3.46 -16.91 9.69
N GLY A 23 2.44 -17.27 10.46
CA GLY A 23 1.09 -17.58 9.93
C GLY A 23 0.48 -16.50 9.00
N ASP A 24 0.72 -15.22 9.26
CA ASP A 24 0.18 -14.08 8.49
C ASP A 24 1.05 -13.68 7.27
N GLN A 25 2.30 -14.14 7.19
CA GLN A 25 3.20 -13.83 6.07
C GLN A 25 3.00 -14.75 4.85
N LEU A 26 2.21 -15.81 4.96
CA LEU A 26 1.94 -16.75 3.85
C LEU A 26 1.33 -16.05 2.62
N ASN A 27 0.44 -15.11 2.83
CA ASN A 27 -0.18 -14.37 1.72
C ASN A 27 0.82 -13.43 1.02
N TYR A 28 1.72 -12.79 1.77
CA TYR A 28 2.73 -11.91 1.17
C TYR A 28 3.78 -12.70 0.38
N CYS A 29 4.22 -13.85 0.88
CA CYS A 29 5.10 -14.76 0.13
C CYS A 29 4.46 -15.24 -1.18
N ARG A 30 3.15 -15.49 -1.17
CA ARG A 30 2.41 -15.88 -2.37
C ARG A 30 2.29 -14.75 -3.39
N ILE A 31 2.00 -13.53 -2.94
CA ILE A 31 1.96 -12.34 -3.80
C ILE A 31 3.30 -12.18 -4.52
N GLY A 32 4.42 -12.34 -3.80
CA GLY A 32 5.76 -12.26 -4.37
C GLY A 32 6.13 -13.38 -5.35
N SER A 33 5.34 -14.46 -5.46
CA SER A 33 5.67 -15.62 -6.29
C SER A 33 5.35 -15.47 -7.77
N TYR A 34 4.49 -14.53 -8.18
CA TYR A 34 4.19 -14.27 -9.59
C TYR A 34 5.41 -13.70 -10.31
N ASP A 35 5.66 -14.15 -11.54
CA ASP A 35 6.84 -13.75 -12.31
C ASP A 35 6.67 -12.38 -12.96
N HIS A 36 5.45 -12.06 -13.44
CA HIS A 36 5.17 -10.77 -14.06
C HIS A 36 4.91 -9.66 -13.02
N ALA A 37 5.58 -8.52 -13.15
CA ALA A 37 5.51 -7.42 -12.16
C ALA A 37 4.09 -6.85 -11.97
N ALA A 38 3.35 -6.66 -13.07
CA ALA A 38 1.98 -6.14 -13.00
C ALA A 38 1.02 -7.15 -12.35
N VAL A 39 1.23 -8.46 -12.56
CA VAL A 39 0.42 -9.51 -11.91
C VAL A 39 0.73 -9.57 -10.41
N ARG A 40 2.01 -9.42 -10.00
CA ARG A 40 2.34 -9.27 -8.57
C ARG A 40 1.67 -8.05 -7.96
N ALA A 41 1.67 -6.91 -8.67
CA ALA A 41 0.99 -5.69 -8.21
C ALA A 41 -0.52 -5.89 -8.09
N LEU A 42 -1.15 -6.59 -9.04
CA LEU A 42 -2.56 -6.94 -9.00
C LEU A 42 -2.89 -7.87 -7.84
N ALA A 43 -2.10 -8.92 -7.64
CA ALA A 43 -2.24 -9.84 -6.50
C ALA A 43 -2.08 -9.09 -5.16
N TRP A 44 -1.16 -8.12 -5.09
CA TRP A 44 -0.99 -7.25 -3.93
C TRP A 44 -2.22 -6.35 -3.73
N ALA A 45 -2.73 -5.72 -4.78
CA ALA A 45 -3.92 -4.87 -4.70
C ALA A 45 -5.14 -5.62 -4.17
N ILE A 46 -5.33 -6.87 -4.61
CA ILE A 46 -6.41 -7.73 -4.14
C ILE A 46 -6.16 -8.22 -2.71
N GLY A 47 -5.00 -8.83 -2.45
CA GLY A 47 -4.78 -9.72 -1.32
C GLY A 47 -3.88 -9.23 -0.20
N ALA A 48 -3.12 -8.11 -0.37
CA ALA A 48 -2.26 -7.60 0.69
C ALA A 48 -3.10 -7.22 1.94
N PRO A 49 -2.57 -7.38 3.17
CA PRO A 49 -3.25 -6.97 4.38
C PRO A 49 -3.68 -5.49 4.35
N ALA A 50 -4.71 -5.16 5.10
CA ALA A 50 -5.12 -3.77 5.30
C ALA A 50 -4.00 -2.95 5.96
N LEU A 51 -3.94 -1.65 5.70
CA LEU A 51 -3.08 -0.75 6.46
C LEU A 51 -3.62 -0.59 7.88
N ILE A 52 -4.91 -0.28 7.98
CA ILE A 52 -5.70 -0.23 9.20
C ILE A 52 -6.93 -1.11 8.96
N GLU A 53 -7.24 -2.03 9.86
CA GLU A 53 -8.35 -2.98 9.70
C GLU A 53 -9.41 -2.87 10.81
N SER A 54 -9.14 -2.08 11.85
CA SER A 54 -10.09 -1.86 12.93
C SER A 54 -9.95 -0.47 13.56
N GLU A 55 -11.03 -0.02 14.18
CA GLU A 55 -10.98 1.13 15.08
C GLU A 55 -10.65 0.66 16.49
N PRO A 56 -9.81 1.39 17.24
CA PRO A 56 -9.57 1.09 18.65
C PRO A 56 -10.87 1.20 19.44
N SER A 57 -10.97 0.47 20.54
CA SER A 57 -12.06 0.64 21.49
C SER A 57 -11.96 2.03 22.14
N MET A 58 -12.84 2.92 21.73
CA MET A 58 -12.92 4.30 22.20
C MET A 58 -14.39 4.64 22.50
N PRO A 59 -14.67 5.66 23.33
CA PRO A 59 -16.02 6.18 23.47
C PRO A 59 -16.64 6.50 22.11
N ALA A 60 -17.92 6.21 21.95
CA ALA A 60 -18.60 6.29 20.64
C ALA A 60 -18.50 7.67 19.96
N GLU A 61 -18.41 8.75 20.75
CA GLU A 61 -18.22 10.13 20.30
C GLU A 61 -16.84 10.39 19.67
N HIS A 62 -15.86 9.52 19.91
CA HIS A 62 -14.51 9.64 19.37
C HIS A 62 -14.19 8.63 18.26
N GLN A 63 -15.13 7.71 17.97
CA GLN A 63 -14.96 6.73 16.88
C GLN A 63 -15.24 7.37 15.53
N LEU A 64 -14.35 7.10 14.55
CA LEU A 64 -14.55 7.55 13.17
C LEU A 64 -15.61 6.73 12.43
N ARG A 65 -15.96 5.54 12.93
CA ARG A 65 -16.94 4.61 12.35
C ARG A 65 -16.67 4.27 10.86
N LEU A 66 -15.40 4.06 10.53
CA LEU A 66 -15.03 3.63 9.19
C LEU A 66 -15.41 2.17 8.95
N PRO A 67 -16.11 1.85 7.85
CA PRO A 67 -16.44 0.48 7.45
C PRO A 67 -15.20 -0.19 6.81
N LEU A 68 -14.13 -0.36 7.59
CA LEU A 68 -12.86 -0.92 7.15
C LEU A 68 -13.03 -2.37 6.71
N VAL A 69 -12.44 -2.71 5.58
CA VAL A 69 -12.36 -4.10 5.10
C VAL A 69 -11.21 -4.80 5.82
N ALA A 70 -11.50 -5.93 6.45
CA ALA A 70 -10.52 -6.70 7.22
C ALA A 70 -9.54 -7.45 6.32
N SER A 71 -8.32 -7.67 6.80
CA SER A 71 -7.27 -8.43 6.07
C SER A 71 -7.71 -9.83 5.67
N ALA A 72 -8.56 -10.48 6.48
CA ALA A 72 -9.11 -11.80 6.16
C ALA A 72 -9.99 -11.81 4.90
N GLU A 73 -10.74 -10.73 4.64
CA GLU A 73 -11.54 -10.60 3.42
C GLU A 73 -10.64 -10.46 2.19
N TYR A 74 -9.57 -9.66 2.27
CA TYR A 74 -8.58 -9.55 1.20
C TYR A 74 -7.90 -10.89 0.91
N ALA A 75 -7.54 -11.63 1.95
CA ALA A 75 -6.95 -12.97 1.79
C ALA A 75 -7.92 -13.95 1.10
N ALA A 76 -9.21 -13.89 1.42
CA ALA A 76 -10.22 -14.69 0.76
C ALA A 76 -10.36 -14.31 -0.73
N GLN A 77 -10.40 -13.01 -1.07
CA GLN A 77 -10.45 -12.55 -2.45
C GLN A 77 -9.23 -13.01 -3.26
N LEU A 78 -8.02 -12.91 -2.69
CA LEU A 78 -6.80 -13.42 -3.33
C LEU A 78 -6.87 -14.94 -3.55
N SER A 79 -7.40 -15.68 -2.58
CA SER A 79 -7.57 -17.12 -2.69
C SER A 79 -8.52 -17.50 -3.83
N ASN A 80 -9.64 -16.77 -3.96
CA ASN A 80 -10.63 -16.97 -5.03
C ASN A 80 -10.07 -16.60 -6.42
N ALA A 81 -9.22 -15.58 -6.49
CA ALA A 81 -8.63 -15.12 -7.74
C ALA A 81 -7.41 -15.94 -8.20
N ARG A 82 -6.95 -16.93 -7.42
CA ARG A 82 -5.68 -17.62 -7.65
C ARG A 82 -5.53 -18.21 -9.04
N ASP A 83 -6.45 -19.08 -9.44
CA ASP A 83 -6.35 -19.79 -10.71
C ASP A 83 -6.36 -18.80 -11.90
N TRP A 84 -7.11 -17.73 -11.78
CA TRP A 84 -7.14 -16.65 -12.76
C TRP A 84 -5.82 -15.87 -12.78
N LEU A 85 -5.25 -15.52 -11.63
CA LEU A 85 -3.93 -14.88 -11.54
C LEU A 85 -2.81 -15.76 -12.09
N ASP A 86 -2.86 -17.09 -11.84
CA ASP A 86 -1.90 -18.05 -12.39
C ASP A 86 -2.00 -18.14 -13.93
N HIS A 87 -3.18 -17.95 -14.52
CA HIS A 87 -3.36 -17.87 -15.96
C HIS A 87 -2.83 -16.53 -16.50
N LEU A 88 -3.16 -15.45 -15.82
CA LEU A 88 -2.74 -14.10 -16.19
C LEU A 88 -1.21 -13.94 -16.11
N ASP A 89 -0.53 -14.60 -15.16
CA ASP A 89 0.93 -14.56 -15.04
C ASP A 89 1.65 -15.25 -16.23
N ARG A 90 0.97 -16.21 -16.88
CA ARG A 90 1.46 -16.86 -18.11
C ARG A 90 1.19 -16.05 -19.38
N ASP A 91 0.12 -15.25 -19.38
CA ASP A 91 -0.24 -14.33 -20.47
C ASP A 91 -0.67 -12.98 -19.91
N PRO A 92 0.28 -12.11 -19.53
CA PRO A 92 -0.01 -10.82 -18.91
C PRO A 92 -0.44 -9.72 -19.90
N ALA A 93 -0.42 -9.98 -21.21
CA ALA A 93 -0.67 -8.99 -22.24
C ALA A 93 -2.01 -8.24 -22.05
N PRO A 94 -3.13 -8.85 -21.64
CA PRO A 94 -4.37 -8.13 -21.38
C PRO A 94 -4.25 -7.08 -20.27
N LEU A 95 -3.55 -7.42 -19.17
CA LEU A 95 -3.31 -6.51 -18.05
C LEU A 95 -2.40 -5.36 -18.47
N ASP A 96 -1.31 -5.66 -19.18
CA ASP A 96 -0.36 -4.64 -19.64
C ASP A 96 -1.02 -3.64 -20.58
N ALA A 97 -1.83 -4.11 -21.54
CA ALA A 97 -2.59 -3.26 -22.43
C ALA A 97 -3.56 -2.34 -21.68
N PHE A 98 -4.31 -2.90 -20.72
CA PHE A 98 -5.24 -2.14 -19.90
C PHE A 98 -4.52 -1.05 -19.07
N LEU A 99 -3.42 -1.40 -18.42
CA LEU A 99 -2.64 -0.47 -17.61
C LEU A 99 -2.01 0.64 -18.45
N ALA A 100 -1.51 0.33 -19.65
CA ALA A 100 -0.95 1.32 -20.57
C ALA A 100 -1.98 2.40 -20.98
N GLU A 101 -3.24 2.02 -21.12
CA GLU A 101 -4.32 2.96 -21.42
C GLU A 101 -4.74 3.81 -20.22
N THR A 102 -4.84 3.18 -19.04
CA THR A 102 -5.52 3.77 -17.86
C THR A 102 -4.59 4.49 -16.91
N THR A 103 -3.27 4.22 -16.90
CA THR A 103 -2.34 4.70 -15.86
C THR A 103 -1.39 5.80 -16.32
N ARG A 104 -1.81 6.69 -17.18
CA ARG A 104 -0.99 7.85 -17.60
C ARG A 104 -0.70 8.76 -16.41
N GLY A 105 0.58 9.05 -16.14
CA GLY A 105 1.01 10.02 -15.12
C GLY A 105 1.60 9.47 -13.83
N GLY A 106 1.83 8.16 -13.69
CA GLY A 106 2.70 7.57 -12.64
C GLY A 106 2.25 7.74 -11.18
N ARG A 107 0.97 8.03 -10.91
CA ARG A 107 0.45 8.14 -9.54
C ARG A 107 0.10 6.76 -8.99
N VAL A 108 0.69 6.39 -7.86
CA VAL A 108 0.47 5.10 -7.19
C VAL A 108 -1.02 4.83 -6.92
N GLY A 109 -1.78 5.84 -6.47
CA GLY A 109 -3.23 5.69 -6.23
C GLY A 109 -4.00 5.34 -7.51
N LYS A 110 -3.75 6.04 -8.61
CA LYS A 110 -4.44 5.74 -9.89
C LYS A 110 -4.03 4.38 -10.48
N TYR A 111 -2.78 3.97 -10.27
CA TYR A 111 -2.34 2.62 -10.63
C TYR A 111 -3.05 1.55 -9.79
N PHE A 112 -3.18 1.78 -8.48
CA PHE A 112 -3.92 0.89 -7.57
C PHE A 112 -5.41 0.77 -7.96
N GLU A 113 -6.07 1.88 -8.25
CA GLU A 113 -7.46 1.89 -8.74
C GLU A 113 -7.58 1.13 -10.08
N ALA A 114 -6.65 1.31 -11.02
CA ALA A 114 -6.67 0.61 -12.31
C ALA A 114 -6.50 -0.91 -12.15
N LEU A 115 -5.65 -1.35 -11.22
CA LEU A 115 -5.51 -2.78 -10.89
C LEU A 115 -6.80 -3.36 -10.36
N LEU A 116 -7.49 -2.68 -9.43
CA LEU A 116 -8.77 -3.13 -8.89
C LEU A 116 -9.87 -3.12 -9.97
N GLU A 117 -9.89 -2.10 -10.85
CA GLU A 117 -10.83 -2.07 -11.97
C GLU A 117 -10.64 -3.25 -12.91
N PHE A 118 -9.40 -3.58 -13.28
CA PHE A 118 -9.11 -4.74 -14.12
C PHE A 118 -9.61 -6.04 -13.48
N TRP A 119 -9.36 -6.23 -12.19
CA TRP A 119 -9.86 -7.39 -11.47
C TRP A 119 -11.39 -7.46 -11.42
N LEU A 120 -12.07 -6.33 -11.19
CA LEU A 120 -13.53 -6.26 -11.17
C LEU A 120 -14.15 -6.59 -12.51
N ARG A 121 -13.49 -6.24 -13.63
CA ARG A 121 -13.97 -6.50 -14.99
C ARG A 121 -13.68 -7.90 -15.49
N GLU A 122 -12.49 -8.40 -15.23
CA GLU A 122 -11.95 -9.59 -15.90
C GLU A 122 -11.70 -10.77 -14.95
N GLY A 123 -11.62 -10.51 -13.65
CA GLY A 123 -11.12 -11.48 -12.66
C GLY A 123 -12.17 -12.39 -12.06
N GLY A 124 -13.42 -12.36 -12.50
CA GLY A 124 -14.49 -13.18 -11.90
C GLY A 124 -14.64 -12.92 -10.40
N SER A 125 -14.53 -11.66 -9.98
CA SER A 125 -14.41 -11.22 -8.59
C SER A 125 -15.64 -11.50 -7.70
N GLY A 126 -16.75 -11.94 -8.27
CA GLY A 126 -18.04 -12.02 -7.59
C GLY A 126 -18.74 -10.67 -7.45
N TYR A 127 -18.23 -9.65 -8.16
CA TYR A 127 -18.79 -8.30 -8.22
C TYR A 127 -18.98 -7.86 -9.66
N GLU A 128 -20.09 -7.15 -9.91
CA GLU A 128 -20.35 -6.41 -11.14
C GLU A 128 -19.92 -4.95 -10.92
N LEU A 129 -19.08 -4.41 -11.79
CA LEU A 129 -18.69 -2.99 -11.75
C LEU A 129 -19.80 -2.15 -12.37
N LEU A 130 -20.54 -1.39 -11.56
CA LEU A 130 -21.60 -0.49 -12.03
C LEU A 130 -21.05 0.89 -12.45
N ALA A 131 -20.10 1.44 -11.68
CA ALA A 131 -19.45 2.69 -12.02
C ALA A 131 -18.07 2.79 -11.38
N ARG A 132 -17.19 3.58 -12.02
CA ARG A 132 -15.88 4.02 -11.51
C ARG A 132 -15.75 5.52 -11.63
N ASP A 133 -15.10 6.15 -10.64
CA ASP A 133 -14.84 7.61 -10.60
C ASP A 133 -16.12 8.43 -10.86
N LEU A 134 -17.25 7.97 -10.28
CA LEU A 134 -18.57 8.60 -10.46
C LEU A 134 -18.60 9.92 -9.69
N GLN A 135 -18.56 11.02 -10.44
CA GLN A 135 -18.52 12.37 -9.86
C GLN A 135 -19.85 12.77 -9.23
N VAL A 136 -19.79 13.39 -8.05
CA VAL A 136 -20.91 13.93 -7.33
C VAL A 136 -20.82 15.45 -7.31
N PHE A 137 -21.80 16.10 -7.93
CA PHE A 137 -21.85 17.55 -8.05
C PHE A 137 -22.90 18.16 -7.14
N GLU A 138 -22.56 19.25 -6.46
CA GLU A 138 -23.54 20.14 -5.85
C GLU A 138 -24.18 21.04 -6.91
N SER A 139 -23.35 21.49 -7.87
CA SER A 139 -23.75 22.29 -9.02
C SER A 139 -22.82 22.01 -10.20
N LYS A 140 -23.12 22.56 -11.39
CA LYS A 140 -22.23 22.42 -12.58
C LYS A 140 -20.81 22.93 -12.33
N ALA A 141 -20.61 23.83 -11.37
CA ALA A 141 -19.32 24.45 -11.07
C ALA A 141 -18.66 23.91 -9.79
N HIS A 142 -19.36 23.09 -9.00
CA HIS A 142 -18.85 22.63 -7.70
C HIS A 142 -19.02 21.11 -7.54
N THR A 143 -17.89 20.41 -7.47
CA THR A 143 -17.83 18.98 -7.21
C THR A 143 -17.69 18.74 -5.70
N LEU A 144 -18.56 17.91 -5.13
CA LEU A 144 -18.49 17.50 -3.72
C LEU A 144 -17.47 16.36 -3.51
N GLY A 145 -17.26 15.53 -4.51
CA GLY A 145 -16.38 14.37 -4.47
C GLY A 145 -16.70 13.41 -5.59
N ALA A 146 -16.16 12.21 -5.51
CA ALA A 146 -16.45 11.12 -6.42
C ALA A 146 -16.54 9.81 -5.64
N PHE A 147 -17.29 8.85 -6.16
CA PHE A 147 -17.22 7.45 -5.74
C PHE A 147 -16.08 6.77 -6.48
N ASP A 148 -15.13 6.19 -5.78
CA ASP A 148 -14.06 5.45 -6.46
C ASP A 148 -14.63 4.27 -7.23
N PHE A 149 -15.45 3.42 -6.58
CA PHE A 149 -16.17 2.33 -7.23
C PHE A 149 -17.58 2.17 -6.67
N ILE A 150 -18.54 1.92 -7.55
CA ILE A 150 -19.86 1.38 -7.22
C ILE A 150 -19.94 -0.01 -7.83
N VAL A 151 -20.13 -1.02 -7.00
CA VAL A 151 -20.16 -2.43 -7.40
C VAL A 151 -21.42 -3.11 -6.88
N ARG A 152 -21.85 -4.18 -7.55
CA ARG A 152 -22.91 -5.07 -7.09
C ARG A 152 -22.30 -6.42 -6.75
N HIS A 153 -22.48 -6.88 -5.52
CA HIS A 153 -22.11 -8.23 -5.13
C HIS A 153 -23.11 -9.21 -5.77
N THR A 154 -22.64 -10.07 -6.69
CA THR A 154 -23.53 -10.87 -7.56
C THR A 154 -24.38 -11.88 -6.80
N GLU A 155 -23.83 -12.52 -5.75
CA GLU A 155 -24.58 -13.53 -4.97
C GLU A 155 -25.59 -12.91 -4.01
N ARG A 156 -25.29 -11.76 -3.42
CA ARG A 156 -26.13 -11.10 -2.40
C ARG A 156 -27.06 -10.04 -2.99
N ASP A 157 -26.89 -9.72 -4.26
CA ASP A 157 -27.56 -8.60 -4.97
C ASP A 157 -27.49 -7.29 -4.17
N ALA A 158 -26.38 -7.05 -3.49
CA ALA A 158 -26.16 -5.87 -2.67
C ALA A 158 -25.23 -4.87 -3.37
N VAL A 159 -25.65 -3.62 -3.43
CA VAL A 159 -24.80 -2.55 -3.99
C VAL A 159 -23.86 -2.02 -2.92
N GLU A 160 -22.59 -1.94 -3.26
CA GLU A 160 -21.54 -1.44 -2.38
C GLU A 160 -20.85 -0.22 -3.00
N HIS A 161 -20.55 0.77 -2.16
CA HIS A 161 -19.65 1.88 -2.44
C HIS A 161 -18.29 1.54 -1.85
N TRP A 162 -17.28 1.37 -2.69
CA TRP A 162 -15.91 1.15 -2.25
C TRP A 162 -15.12 2.46 -2.35
N GLU A 163 -14.70 2.96 -1.21
CA GLU A 163 -13.67 4.00 -1.10
C GLU A 163 -12.33 3.31 -0.99
N VAL A 164 -11.46 3.47 -1.98
CA VAL A 164 -10.20 2.75 -2.06
C VAL A 164 -9.00 3.68 -1.91
N THR A 165 -8.01 3.28 -1.15
CA THR A 165 -6.81 4.07 -0.99
C THR A 165 -5.59 3.20 -0.72
N VAL A 166 -4.44 3.60 -1.29
CA VAL A 166 -3.13 3.04 -0.98
C VAL A 166 -2.23 4.13 -0.44
N LYS A 167 -1.63 3.90 0.73
CA LYS A 167 -0.83 4.89 1.44
C LYS A 167 0.46 4.28 1.99
N TYR A 168 1.49 5.10 2.02
CA TYR A 168 2.81 4.78 2.57
C TYR A 168 3.11 5.82 3.63
N TYR A 169 3.22 5.39 4.89
CA TYR A 169 3.44 6.31 6.00
C TYR A 169 4.73 5.97 6.75
N LEU A 170 5.51 6.99 7.01
CA LEU A 170 6.75 6.93 7.77
C LEU A 170 6.48 7.38 9.21
N GLN A 171 6.92 6.61 10.19
CA GLN A 171 6.79 6.94 11.60
C GLN A 171 7.70 8.14 11.95
N ARG A 172 7.09 9.19 12.52
CA ARG A 172 7.77 10.35 13.09
C ARG A 172 7.32 10.53 14.54
N GLY A 173 8.19 10.17 15.49
CA GLY A 173 7.86 10.21 16.92
C GLY A 173 7.16 8.95 17.43
N ASN A 174 6.20 9.10 18.34
CA ASN A 174 5.52 8.00 19.02
C ASN A 174 4.57 7.27 18.05
N GLY A 175 4.94 6.07 17.60
CA GLY A 175 4.20 5.27 16.62
C GLY A 175 2.85 4.73 17.11
N THR A 176 2.55 4.83 18.42
CA THR A 176 1.22 4.50 18.95
C THR A 176 0.17 5.58 18.64
N LEU A 177 0.60 6.74 18.12
CA LEU A 177 -0.28 7.84 17.72
C LEU A 177 -0.43 7.88 16.20
N ARG A 178 -1.66 7.96 15.68
CA ARG A 178 -1.92 8.10 14.24
C ARG A 178 -1.31 9.38 13.66
N THR A 179 -1.18 10.44 14.47
CA THR A 179 -0.55 11.71 14.10
C THR A 179 0.95 11.58 13.81
N ALA A 180 1.59 10.51 14.31
CA ALA A 180 3.01 10.23 14.07
C ALA A 180 3.30 9.59 12.71
N TRP A 181 2.29 9.22 11.93
CA TRP A 181 2.45 8.54 10.65
C TRP A 181 2.21 9.49 9.49
N VAL A 182 3.29 9.87 8.81
CA VAL A 182 3.36 10.95 7.84
C VAL A 182 3.72 10.40 6.47
N GLY A 183 3.08 10.85 5.41
CA GLY A 183 3.45 10.50 4.04
C GLY A 183 4.88 10.92 3.70
N PRO A 184 5.58 10.23 2.75
CA PRO A 184 6.98 10.53 2.42
C PRO A 184 7.23 12.00 2.07
N ASN A 185 6.28 12.64 1.40
CA ASN A 185 6.36 14.07 1.03
C ASN A 185 5.83 15.00 2.12
N ARG A 186 5.45 14.49 3.29
CA ARG A 186 4.88 15.23 4.43
C ARG A 186 3.61 16.04 4.12
N ARG A 187 2.94 15.74 3.00
CA ARG A 187 1.66 16.37 2.60
C ARG A 187 0.44 15.55 2.97
N ASP A 188 0.65 14.44 3.65
CA ASP A 188 -0.40 13.50 4.05
C ASP A 188 -0.08 12.94 5.44
N ARG A 189 -1.10 12.64 6.21
CA ARG A 189 -0.97 12.09 7.55
C ARG A 189 -2.12 11.11 7.81
N LEU A 190 -1.84 10.01 8.50
CA LEU A 190 -2.78 8.91 8.69
C LEU A 190 -4.09 9.35 9.36
N ASP A 191 -4.02 10.13 10.45
CA ASP A 191 -5.21 10.62 11.16
C ASP A 191 -6.06 11.56 10.29
N VAL A 192 -5.43 12.41 9.48
CA VAL A 192 -6.12 13.33 8.56
C VAL A 192 -6.83 12.55 7.46
N LYS A 193 -6.14 11.56 6.84
CA LYS A 193 -6.77 10.71 5.80
C LYS A 193 -7.95 9.93 6.38
N MET A 194 -7.80 9.30 7.54
CA MET A 194 -8.88 8.54 8.16
C MET A 194 -10.08 9.43 8.48
N ARG A 195 -9.85 10.61 9.05
CA ARG A 195 -10.92 11.58 9.32
C ARG A 195 -11.62 11.99 8.04
N HIS A 196 -10.89 12.33 6.99
CA HIS A 196 -11.48 12.70 5.70
C HIS A 196 -12.34 11.59 5.11
N MET A 197 -11.87 10.35 5.16
CA MET A 197 -12.68 9.19 4.74
C MET A 197 -13.98 9.11 5.54
N ALA A 198 -13.91 9.24 6.86
CA ALA A 198 -15.05 9.10 7.75
C ALA A 198 -16.08 10.23 7.60
N THR A 199 -15.63 11.47 7.36
CA THR A 199 -16.51 12.65 7.39
C THR A 199 -16.96 13.13 6.01
N ALA A 200 -16.23 12.78 4.95
CA ALA A 200 -16.54 13.27 3.60
C ALA A 200 -16.78 12.12 2.60
N GLN A 201 -15.89 11.15 2.52
CA GLN A 201 -15.93 10.16 1.44
C GLN A 201 -16.97 9.06 1.71
N ILE A 202 -16.90 8.38 2.85
CA ILE A 202 -17.83 7.30 3.22
C ILE A 202 -19.29 7.78 3.31
N PRO A 203 -19.60 8.95 3.91
CA PRO A 203 -20.99 9.44 3.96
C PRO A 203 -21.57 9.90 2.61
N LEU A 204 -20.73 10.06 1.57
CA LEU A 204 -21.16 10.62 0.28
C LEU A 204 -22.36 9.86 -0.30
N SER A 205 -22.41 8.53 -0.19
CA SER A 205 -23.51 7.69 -0.67
C SER A 205 -24.85 7.94 0.07
N SER A 206 -24.81 8.55 1.24
CA SER A 206 -26.01 8.88 2.03
C SER A 206 -26.48 10.32 1.83
N THR A 207 -25.69 11.17 1.18
CA THR A 207 -26.06 12.58 0.91
C THR A 207 -27.12 12.66 -0.18
N HIS A 208 -27.86 13.79 -0.23
CA HIS A 208 -28.84 14.05 -1.29
C HIS A 208 -28.17 13.99 -2.69
N HIS A 209 -27.03 14.66 -2.86
CA HIS A 209 -26.33 14.70 -4.14
C HIS A 209 -25.72 13.35 -4.52
N GLY A 210 -25.18 12.61 -3.54
CA GLY A 210 -24.68 11.25 -3.77
C GLY A 210 -25.79 10.30 -4.21
N ARG A 211 -26.96 10.37 -3.58
CA ARG A 211 -28.14 9.61 -3.99
C ARG A 211 -28.62 9.97 -5.39
N ALA A 212 -28.60 11.26 -5.74
CA ALA A 212 -28.95 11.70 -7.08
C ALA A 212 -27.98 11.18 -8.15
N ALA A 213 -26.67 11.15 -7.84
CA ALA A 213 -25.67 10.56 -8.75
C ALA A 213 -25.85 9.03 -8.90
N LEU A 214 -26.14 8.31 -7.81
CA LEU A 214 -26.40 6.88 -7.84
C LEU A 214 -27.66 6.53 -8.65
N ALA A 215 -28.73 7.31 -8.52
CA ALA A 215 -29.96 7.13 -9.30
C ALA A 215 -29.72 7.27 -10.82
N GLN A 216 -28.77 8.11 -11.26
CA GLN A 216 -28.42 8.26 -12.66
C GLN A 216 -27.84 6.97 -13.31
N ILE A 217 -27.27 6.09 -12.46
CA ILE A 217 -26.75 4.78 -12.90
C ILE A 217 -27.70 3.63 -12.51
N GLY A 218 -28.95 3.94 -12.16
CA GLY A 218 -29.97 2.93 -11.83
C GLY A 218 -29.83 2.33 -10.42
N VAL A 219 -29.20 3.02 -9.48
CA VAL A 219 -29.04 2.59 -8.09
C VAL A 219 -29.94 3.44 -7.19
N ASP A 220 -31.15 2.94 -6.91
CA ASP A 220 -32.16 3.63 -6.06
C ASP A 220 -32.23 3.06 -4.64
N GLY A 221 -31.70 1.85 -4.42
CA GLY A 221 -31.73 1.13 -3.16
C GLY A 221 -30.66 1.55 -2.15
N PRO A 222 -30.57 0.85 -1.02
CA PRO A 222 -29.51 1.05 -0.04
C PRO A 222 -28.13 0.69 -0.62
N VAL A 223 -27.10 1.46 -0.21
CA VAL A 223 -25.71 1.23 -0.61
C VAL A 223 -24.87 1.00 0.63
N ILE A 224 -24.12 -0.07 0.66
CA ILE A 224 -23.22 -0.44 1.76
C ILE A 224 -21.85 0.19 1.47
N SER A 225 -21.39 1.12 2.29
CA SER A 225 -20.05 1.69 2.13
C SER A 225 -18.97 0.77 2.69
N ARG A 226 -17.82 0.71 2.01
CA ARG A 226 -16.66 -0.11 2.36
C ARG A 226 -15.38 0.70 2.15
N ALA A 227 -14.51 0.69 3.15
CA ALA A 227 -13.21 1.39 3.10
C ALA A 227 -12.07 0.39 2.85
N TRP A 228 -11.52 0.41 1.65
CA TRP A 228 -10.35 -0.38 1.23
C TRP A 228 -9.08 0.43 1.53
N PHE A 229 -8.49 0.20 2.70
CA PHE A 229 -7.34 0.96 3.15
C PHE A 229 -6.08 0.11 3.12
N LYS A 230 -5.35 0.18 2.03
CA LYS A 230 -4.10 -0.56 1.78
C LYS A 230 -2.87 0.31 2.01
N GLY A 231 -1.72 -0.31 2.15
CA GLY A 231 -0.45 0.40 2.23
C GLY A 231 0.58 -0.29 3.11
N ILE A 232 1.63 0.48 3.45
CA ILE A 232 2.74 -0.01 4.27
C ILE A 232 3.13 1.06 5.28
N LEU A 233 3.38 0.62 6.52
CA LEU A 233 3.92 1.44 7.60
C LEU A 233 5.43 1.26 7.67
N PHE A 234 6.17 2.35 7.58
CA PHE A 234 7.63 2.37 7.62
C PHE A 234 8.12 2.91 8.94
N ARG A 235 8.93 2.11 9.65
CA ARG A 235 9.48 2.45 10.95
C ARG A 235 10.90 2.97 10.81
N PRO A 236 11.33 3.90 11.67
CA PRO A 236 12.68 4.42 11.60
C PRO A 236 13.71 3.32 11.92
N TRP A 237 14.71 3.20 11.07
CA TRP A 237 15.95 2.56 11.43
C TRP A 237 16.88 3.65 12.00
N ARG A 238 17.36 3.46 13.23
CA ARG A 238 18.25 4.40 13.88
C ARG A 238 19.59 3.72 14.10
N HIS A 239 20.65 4.37 13.62
CA HIS A 239 22.01 4.03 14.01
C HIS A 239 22.20 4.41 15.47
N LEU A 240 22.55 3.44 16.33
CA LEU A 240 23.03 3.75 17.67
C LEU A 240 24.55 3.91 17.56
N PRO A 241 25.12 5.10 17.91
CA PRO A 241 26.57 5.19 18.08
C PRO A 241 26.97 4.18 19.16
N SER A 242 27.83 3.25 18.84
CA SER A 242 28.46 2.39 19.82
C SER A 242 29.29 3.27 20.74
N GLY A 243 28.94 3.30 22.03
CA GLY A 243 29.87 3.74 23.07
C GLY A 243 31.08 2.84 23.01
N ASP A 244 32.26 3.41 23.23
CA ASP A 244 33.59 2.83 23.21
C ASP A 244 33.63 1.31 23.20
N ASP A 245 34.27 0.76 22.16
CA ASP A 245 34.67 -0.62 21.89
C ASP A 245 33.68 -1.55 21.14
N GLU A 246 34.22 -1.97 19.99
CA GLU A 246 33.89 -3.13 19.16
C GLU A 246 32.54 -3.19 18.43
N LEU A 247 32.59 -2.76 17.15
CA LEU A 247 32.00 -3.42 15.94
C LEU A 247 30.64 -4.13 16.11
N MET A 248 29.69 -3.52 16.78
CA MET A 248 28.31 -3.89 16.63
C MET A 248 27.54 -2.77 15.92
N TYR A 249 27.41 -2.84 14.61
CA TYR A 249 26.44 -2.03 13.86
C TYR A 249 25.03 -2.44 14.30
N GLY A 250 24.58 -1.94 15.45
CA GLY A 250 23.26 -2.19 16.00
C GLY A 250 22.29 -1.09 15.56
N GLY A 251 21.32 -1.41 14.75
CA GLY A 251 20.18 -0.53 14.51
C GLY A 251 18.98 -0.93 15.37
N VAL A 252 18.31 0.02 16.01
CA VAL A 252 17.04 -0.23 16.70
C VAL A 252 15.89 0.10 15.75
N ILE A 253 14.97 -0.85 15.57
CA ILE A 253 13.73 -0.66 14.83
C ILE A 253 12.61 -0.50 15.86
N SER A 254 11.84 0.59 15.77
CA SER A 254 10.64 0.76 16.59
C SER A 254 9.66 -0.37 16.32
N THR A 255 9.05 -0.93 17.36
CA THR A 255 7.99 -1.95 17.27
C THR A 255 6.58 -1.35 17.35
N GLU A 256 6.49 -0.04 17.60
CA GLU A 256 5.22 0.66 17.73
C GLU A 256 4.43 0.67 16.42
N VAL A 257 3.12 0.55 16.53
CA VAL A 257 2.17 0.66 15.41
C VAL A 257 0.98 1.53 15.83
N PRO A 258 0.31 2.20 14.88
CA PRO A 258 -0.89 2.96 15.21
C PRO A 258 -2.03 2.01 15.59
N PRO A 259 -2.95 2.46 16.45
CA PRO A 259 -4.11 1.66 16.84
C PRO A 259 -4.92 1.21 15.63
N GLY A 260 -5.24 -0.09 15.58
CA GLY A 260 -6.00 -0.71 14.50
C GLY A 260 -5.17 -1.10 13.27
N ALA A 261 -3.84 -0.93 13.31
CA ALA A 261 -2.97 -1.45 12.25
C ALA A 261 -3.12 -2.96 12.14
N ALA A 262 -3.23 -3.46 10.90
CA ALA A 262 -3.37 -4.88 10.66
C ALA A 262 -2.13 -5.66 11.09
N THR A 263 -2.35 -6.85 11.63
CA THR A 263 -1.29 -7.84 11.83
C THR A 263 -0.86 -8.41 10.48
N GLY A 264 0.38 -8.90 10.36
CA GLY A 264 0.85 -9.51 9.09
C GLY A 264 1.21 -8.54 7.96
N GLN A 265 1.19 -7.22 8.20
CA GLN A 265 1.69 -6.26 7.23
C GLN A 265 3.19 -6.45 6.97
N PRO A 266 3.65 -6.23 5.72
CA PRO A 266 5.07 -6.10 5.45
C PRO A 266 5.64 -4.96 6.29
N ARG A 267 6.77 -5.22 6.92
CA ARG A 267 7.44 -4.23 7.77
C ARG A 267 8.38 -3.41 6.92
N GLY A 268 7.96 -2.20 6.56
CA GLY A 268 8.82 -1.21 5.93
C GLY A 268 9.76 -0.55 6.93
N LEU A 269 10.92 -0.13 6.44
CA LEU A 269 11.87 0.68 7.17
C LEU A 269 12.03 2.04 6.50
N TRP A 270 12.42 3.06 7.24
CA TRP A 270 12.91 4.29 6.65
C TRP A 270 14.15 4.79 7.39
N LEU A 271 15.02 5.47 6.66
CA LEU A 271 16.25 6.06 7.18
C LEU A 271 16.66 7.29 6.36
N GLU A 272 17.38 8.20 6.98
CA GLU A 272 18.00 9.31 6.28
C GLU A 272 19.21 8.83 5.46
N SER A 273 19.46 9.49 4.34
CA SER A 273 20.49 9.11 3.36
C SER A 273 21.87 8.91 3.98
N ARG A 274 22.26 9.75 4.93
CA ARG A 274 23.53 9.64 5.70
C ARG A 274 23.68 8.33 6.46
N HIS A 275 22.59 7.63 6.78
CA HIS A 275 22.60 6.38 7.53
C HIS A 275 22.57 5.14 6.63
N PHE A 276 22.45 5.29 5.30
CA PHE A 276 22.28 4.16 4.39
C PHE A 276 23.48 3.22 4.41
N GLU A 277 24.70 3.76 4.40
CA GLU A 277 25.92 2.94 4.42
C GLU A 277 26.02 2.08 5.70
N ALA A 278 25.74 2.68 6.85
CA ALA A 278 25.69 1.96 8.13
C ALA A 278 24.61 0.86 8.12
N TYR A 279 23.42 1.15 7.57
CA TYR A 279 22.39 0.14 7.43
C TYR A 279 22.81 -0.98 6.47
N ALA A 280 23.36 -0.65 5.31
CA ALA A 280 23.81 -1.63 4.33
C ALA A 280 24.95 -2.51 4.88
N ALA A 281 25.77 -1.99 5.79
CA ALA A 281 26.83 -2.75 6.46
C ALA A 281 26.29 -3.85 7.40
N THR A 282 25.03 -3.78 7.82
CA THR A 282 24.38 -4.84 8.63
C THR A 282 23.99 -6.09 7.80
N THR A 283 24.19 -6.07 6.48
CA THR A 283 23.77 -7.14 5.55
C THR A 283 25.00 -7.84 4.93
N ASP A 284 24.87 -9.10 4.54
CA ASP A 284 25.94 -9.78 3.76
C ASP A 284 25.96 -9.22 2.33
N PRO A 285 27.08 -8.59 1.90
CA PRO A 285 27.16 -7.96 0.58
C PRO A 285 27.07 -8.95 -0.58
N ARG A 286 27.34 -10.23 -0.34
CA ARG A 286 27.24 -11.29 -1.36
C ARG A 286 25.82 -11.77 -1.55
N LEU A 287 25.00 -11.65 -0.50
CA LEU A 287 23.61 -12.12 -0.46
C LEU A 287 22.60 -10.96 -0.51
N THR A 288 23.02 -9.73 -0.79
CA THR A 288 22.14 -8.57 -0.81
C THR A 288 22.27 -7.80 -2.11
N ARG A 289 21.12 -7.39 -2.65
CA ARG A 289 20.99 -6.44 -3.75
C ARG A 289 20.01 -5.35 -3.38
N TRP A 290 20.17 -4.18 -3.98
CA TRP A 290 19.39 -2.99 -3.72
C TRP A 290 18.75 -2.51 -5.00
N VAL A 291 17.44 -2.31 -4.99
CA VAL A 291 16.69 -1.85 -6.16
C VAL A 291 15.94 -0.58 -5.81
N PHE A 292 16.21 0.49 -6.55
CA PHE A 292 15.38 1.68 -6.53
C PHE A 292 14.02 1.38 -7.16
N ARG A 293 12.95 1.83 -6.50
CA ARG A 293 11.56 1.59 -6.93
C ARG A 293 10.92 2.89 -7.40
N PRO A 294 10.79 3.10 -8.74
CA PRO A 294 9.97 4.20 -9.22
C PRO A 294 8.50 3.96 -8.85
N ARG A 295 7.73 5.08 -8.77
CA ARG A 295 6.28 5.00 -8.67
C ARG A 295 5.76 4.36 -9.95
N PRO A 296 4.95 3.59 -10.23
CA PRO A 296 3.96 2.75 -9.58
C PRO A 296 4.50 1.45 -8.94
N ASP A 297 5.75 1.10 -9.14
CA ASP A 297 6.35 -0.17 -8.67
C ASP A 297 6.29 -0.34 -7.14
N TRP A 298 5.90 0.71 -6.42
CA TRP A 298 5.75 0.67 -4.97
C TRP A 298 4.75 -0.39 -4.48
N ILE A 299 3.74 -0.69 -5.30
CA ILE A 299 2.68 -1.65 -4.94
C ILE A 299 3.18 -3.10 -4.96
N SER A 300 4.10 -3.41 -5.87
CA SER A 300 4.53 -4.80 -6.10
C SER A 300 5.81 -5.13 -5.33
N PRO A 301 5.92 -6.30 -4.69
CA PRO A 301 7.21 -6.80 -4.22
C PRO A 301 8.21 -6.92 -5.38
N ALA A 302 9.47 -6.54 -5.14
CA ALA A 302 10.51 -6.65 -6.15
C ALA A 302 10.99 -8.10 -6.29
N ARG A 303 11.29 -8.48 -7.52
CA ARG A 303 11.86 -9.77 -7.87
C ARG A 303 12.73 -9.63 -9.12
N GLY A 304 13.72 -10.48 -9.29
CA GLY A 304 14.53 -10.52 -10.51
C GLY A 304 15.39 -11.77 -10.60
N VAL A 305 15.90 -12.03 -11.80
CA VAL A 305 16.78 -13.16 -12.09
C VAL A 305 18.03 -12.64 -12.78
N GLY A 306 19.19 -13.16 -12.40
CA GLY A 306 20.48 -12.85 -13.00
C GLY A 306 21.41 -12.00 -12.13
N ALA A 307 22.65 -11.89 -12.56
CA ALA A 307 23.71 -11.16 -11.85
C ALA A 307 23.53 -9.64 -11.87
N GLU A 308 22.83 -9.13 -12.88
CA GLU A 308 22.61 -7.69 -13.10
C GLU A 308 21.41 -7.14 -12.29
N VAL A 309 20.77 -7.97 -11.47
CA VAL A 309 19.63 -7.55 -10.66
C VAL A 309 20.09 -6.60 -9.56
N GLY A 310 19.63 -5.34 -9.64
CA GLY A 310 19.87 -4.32 -8.62
C GLY A 310 21.34 -3.87 -8.51
N MET A 311 21.61 -3.11 -7.47
CA MET A 311 22.90 -2.56 -7.12
C MET A 311 23.55 -3.38 -6.02
N ASP A 312 24.88 -3.49 -6.03
CA ASP A 312 25.65 -3.93 -4.88
C ASP A 312 25.65 -2.86 -3.78
N ARG A 313 26.27 -3.16 -2.65
CA ARG A 313 26.35 -2.25 -1.49
C ARG A 313 26.98 -0.90 -1.84
N GLU A 314 28.09 -0.91 -2.58
CA GLU A 314 28.86 0.29 -2.88
C GLU A 314 28.10 1.21 -3.85
N ALA A 315 27.53 0.64 -4.91
CA ALA A 315 26.73 1.40 -5.87
C ALA A 315 25.46 1.98 -5.19
N ALA A 316 24.82 1.22 -4.32
CA ALA A 316 23.67 1.67 -3.56
C ALA A 316 24.05 2.79 -2.59
N ALA A 317 25.14 2.68 -1.85
CA ALA A 317 25.63 3.72 -0.95
C ALA A 317 25.97 5.02 -1.71
N ARG A 318 26.66 4.94 -2.84
CA ARG A 318 26.94 6.09 -3.70
C ARG A 318 25.67 6.78 -4.17
N ARG A 319 24.65 6.00 -4.56
CA ARG A 319 23.35 6.55 -4.97
C ARG A 319 22.60 7.20 -3.80
N ALA A 320 22.63 6.57 -2.63
CA ALA A 320 21.90 7.05 -1.45
C ALA A 320 22.33 8.48 -1.04
N ILE A 321 23.60 8.83 -1.18
CA ILE A 321 24.12 10.17 -0.87
C ILE A 321 23.45 11.27 -1.72
N SER A 322 22.97 10.95 -2.93
CA SER A 322 22.33 11.90 -3.84
C SER A 322 20.81 12.02 -3.66
N VAL A 323 20.22 11.33 -2.69
CA VAL A 323 18.78 11.37 -2.42
C VAL A 323 18.36 12.75 -1.91
N ASN A 324 17.58 13.46 -2.71
CA ASN A 324 17.05 14.80 -2.39
C ASN A 324 15.54 14.85 -2.25
N VAL A 325 14.86 13.73 -2.55
CA VAL A 325 13.43 13.48 -2.32
C VAL A 325 13.28 12.07 -1.76
N PRO A 326 12.24 11.77 -0.98
CA PRO A 326 12.03 10.40 -0.48
C PRO A 326 11.92 9.38 -1.62
N GLU A 327 12.78 8.38 -1.60
CA GLU A 327 12.82 7.27 -2.56
C GLU A 327 12.50 5.95 -1.87
N LEU A 328 11.68 5.12 -2.53
CA LEU A 328 11.46 3.75 -2.07
C LEU A 328 12.50 2.82 -2.71
N TRP A 329 13.10 1.99 -1.89
CA TRP A 329 14.07 1.00 -2.29
C TRP A 329 13.64 -0.39 -1.80
N SER A 330 13.98 -1.43 -2.54
CA SER A 330 13.84 -2.82 -2.11
C SER A 330 15.20 -3.41 -1.79
N ARG A 331 15.29 -4.08 -0.65
CA ARG A 331 16.39 -4.99 -0.35
C ARG A 331 16.00 -6.38 -0.82
N LEU A 332 16.81 -6.96 -1.68
CA LEU A 332 16.64 -8.31 -2.20
C LEU A 332 17.68 -9.25 -1.61
N GLU A 333 17.24 -10.50 -1.42
CA GLU A 333 18.11 -11.63 -1.06
C GLU A 333 17.85 -12.80 -2.03
N PRO A 334 18.75 -13.81 -2.10
CA PRO A 334 18.52 -14.99 -2.91
C PRO A 334 17.18 -15.65 -2.57
N ASP A 335 16.42 -16.01 -3.59
CA ASP A 335 15.15 -16.73 -3.42
C ASP A 335 15.45 -18.17 -2.99
N PRO A 336 15.12 -18.56 -1.73
CA PRO A 336 15.42 -19.91 -1.25
C PRO A 336 14.55 -20.98 -1.91
N LEU A 337 13.54 -20.59 -2.67
CA LEU A 337 12.56 -21.48 -3.31
C LEU A 337 12.72 -21.55 -4.84
N ALA A 338 13.68 -20.80 -5.39
CA ALA A 338 13.92 -20.83 -6.82
C ALA A 338 14.80 -22.00 -7.24
N ASP A 339 14.39 -22.65 -8.33
CA ASP A 339 15.20 -23.65 -9.00
C ASP A 339 16.30 -23.00 -9.86
N GLU A 340 16.12 -21.72 -10.22
CA GLU A 340 17.06 -20.97 -11.04
C GLU A 340 18.13 -20.30 -10.17
N PRO A 341 19.42 -20.50 -10.48
CA PRO A 341 20.49 -19.80 -9.79
C PRO A 341 20.36 -18.29 -10.00
N GLN A 342 20.74 -17.52 -8.98
CA GLN A 342 20.66 -16.05 -8.99
C GLN A 342 19.24 -15.47 -9.10
N SER A 343 18.24 -16.17 -8.59
CA SER A 343 16.92 -15.59 -8.35
C SER A 343 16.92 -14.77 -7.07
N TRP A 344 16.31 -13.57 -7.12
CA TRP A 344 16.30 -12.60 -6.03
C TRP A 344 14.85 -12.23 -5.69
N VAL A 345 14.56 -12.15 -4.39
CA VAL A 345 13.24 -11.73 -3.88
C VAL A 345 13.38 -10.62 -2.86
N GLU A 346 12.37 -9.77 -2.81
CA GLU A 346 12.29 -8.71 -1.83
C GLU A 346 12.09 -9.28 -0.43
N VAL A 347 12.95 -8.85 0.49
CA VAL A 347 12.86 -9.17 1.91
C VAL A 347 12.53 -7.95 2.77
N SER A 348 12.71 -6.75 2.24
CA SER A 348 12.37 -5.50 2.94
C SER A 348 12.21 -4.35 1.97
N GLN A 349 11.24 -3.47 2.26
CA GLN A 349 11.10 -2.17 1.61
C GLN A 349 11.63 -1.08 2.53
N ILE A 350 12.35 -0.11 1.95
CA ILE A 350 13.04 0.92 2.69
C ILE A 350 12.82 2.26 2.02
N PHE A 351 12.29 3.23 2.77
CA PHE A 351 12.36 4.62 2.33
C PHE A 351 13.71 5.22 2.72
N VAL A 352 14.46 5.64 1.73
CA VAL A 352 15.62 6.51 1.92
C VAL A 352 15.13 7.95 1.75
N VAL A 353 15.27 8.75 2.80
CA VAL A 353 14.84 10.15 2.80
C VAL A 353 16.04 11.09 2.85
N PRO A 354 15.90 12.34 2.37
CA PRO A 354 16.96 13.34 2.51
C PRO A 354 17.36 13.55 3.97
N ASP A 355 18.60 13.92 4.19
CA ASP A 355 19.08 14.34 5.51
C ASP A 355 18.28 15.54 6.02
N GLY A 356 17.96 15.54 7.31
CA GLY A 356 17.12 16.56 7.92
C GLY A 356 15.62 16.42 7.61
N TRP A 357 15.17 15.31 7.03
CA TRP A 357 13.74 15.07 6.76
C TRP A 357 12.90 15.14 8.04
N LEU A 358 13.49 14.80 9.20
CA LEU A 358 12.83 14.92 10.51
C LEU A 358 12.77 16.35 11.03
N ASP A 359 13.78 17.19 10.69
CA ASP A 359 14.06 18.45 11.37
C ASP A 359 13.27 19.64 10.82
N THR A 360 12.61 19.47 9.70
CA THR A 360 11.82 20.53 9.08
C THR A 360 10.54 20.77 9.86
N GLU A 361 10.48 21.92 10.54
CA GLU A 361 9.34 22.40 11.34
C GLU A 361 8.11 22.81 10.51
N GLU A 362 8.21 22.86 9.19
CA GLU A 362 7.06 23.22 8.36
C GLU A 362 5.93 22.24 8.57
N ASP A 363 4.94 22.69 9.29
CA ASP A 363 3.64 22.04 9.41
C ASP A 363 2.91 22.20 8.07
N VAL A 364 3.35 21.38 7.08
CA VAL A 364 2.86 21.39 5.70
C VAL A 364 1.34 21.15 5.65
N PHE A 365 0.76 20.68 6.76
CA PHE A 365 -0.68 20.46 6.91
C PHE A 365 -1.49 21.76 7.00
N ALA A 366 -0.87 22.87 7.39
CA ALA A 366 -1.53 24.19 7.43
C ALA A 366 -1.85 24.74 6.03
N ASN A 367 -1.12 24.28 5.00
CA ASN A 367 -1.23 24.76 3.61
C ASN A 367 -1.73 23.69 2.62
N SER A 368 -2.16 22.52 3.08
CA SER A 368 -2.76 21.54 2.19
C SER A 368 -4.15 22.00 1.77
N SER A 369 -4.51 21.79 0.50
CA SER A 369 -5.85 22.07 -0.04
C SER A 369 -7.00 21.39 0.74
N TRP A 370 -6.68 20.51 1.66
CA TRP A 370 -7.57 19.88 2.63
C TRP A 370 -7.96 20.78 3.80
N GLY A 371 -7.19 21.87 4.08
CA GLY A 371 -7.48 22.82 5.17
C GLY A 371 -8.34 24.02 4.75
N VAL A 372 -8.41 24.33 3.46
CA VAL A 372 -9.07 25.58 2.98
C VAL A 372 -10.58 25.40 2.76
N ASN A 373 -11.08 24.18 2.55
CA ASN A 373 -12.50 23.86 2.37
C ASN A 373 -13.03 22.84 3.38
N SER A 374 -12.33 22.61 4.49
CA SER A 374 -12.84 21.80 5.59
C SER A 374 -13.82 22.65 6.40
N PRO A 375 -15.01 22.15 6.79
CA PRO A 375 -15.87 22.84 7.74
C PRO A 375 -15.22 23.08 9.11
N TYR A 376 -13.98 22.63 9.30
CA TYR A 376 -13.14 22.85 10.47
C TYR A 376 -11.95 23.77 10.18
N GLY A 377 -12.07 24.66 9.19
CA GLY A 377 -11.07 25.70 8.91
C GLY A 377 -10.95 26.64 10.12
N LYS A 378 -9.71 27.05 10.44
CA LYS A 378 -9.49 28.15 11.41
C LYS A 378 -10.11 29.43 10.85
N ASN A 379 -10.82 30.18 11.68
CA ASN A 379 -11.24 31.52 11.32
C ASN A 379 -10.03 32.44 11.12
N SER A 380 -10.24 33.64 10.60
CA SER A 380 -9.19 34.64 10.36
C SER A 380 -8.38 35.05 11.63
N ARG A 381 -8.70 34.49 12.79
CA ARG A 381 -7.99 34.66 14.08
C ARG A 381 -7.27 33.39 14.54
N GLY A 382 -7.27 32.31 13.74
CA GLY A 382 -6.57 31.06 14.09
C GLY A 382 -7.31 30.13 15.05
N GLU A 383 -8.58 30.40 15.36
CA GLU A 383 -9.42 29.59 16.25
C GLU A 383 -10.19 28.51 15.46
N LEU A 384 -10.30 27.29 16.00
CA LEU A 384 -11.11 26.21 15.42
C LEU A 384 -12.59 26.63 15.47
N VAL A 385 -13.24 26.65 14.32
CA VAL A 385 -14.70 26.83 14.25
C VAL A 385 -15.33 25.46 14.48
N ASN A 386 -16.11 25.34 15.55
CA ASN A 386 -16.90 24.14 15.88
C ASN A 386 -18.00 23.89 14.85
#